data_6325cea10944bb3d9dabbef2af5f8156
#
_entry.id   6325cea10944bb3d9dabbef2af5f8156
#
_cell.length_a   1.000
_cell.length_b   1.000
_cell.length_c   1.000
_cell.angle_alpha   90.00
_cell.angle_beta   90.00
_cell.angle_gamma   90.00
#
_symmetry.space_group_name_H-M   'P 1'
#
loop_
_entity.id
_entity.type
_entity.pdbx_description
1 polymer ?
#
loop_
_entity_poly.entity_id
_entity_poly.type
_entity_poly.pdbx_seq_one_letter_code
_entity_poly.pdbx_strand_id
1 'polypeptide(L)'
;MSGLEIERKFLVKKGDAYKSAAFSSSHIQQGYIPAEGATVRVRTRDDKAYLTIKGKSVNGGMTRYEFEKEITMDEAQHLLQLCLGGVIDKRRYLVKSGNHIFEVDEFYGDNEG
;
A
#
# COMPACT_ATOMS: atom_id res chain seq x y z
N MET A 1 1.95 16.61 -19.50
CA MET A 1 1.14 15.74 -18.66
C MET A 1 -0.01 15.17 -19.44
N SER A 2 -0.21 13.92 -19.35
CA SER A 2 -1.36 13.32 -20.00
C SER A 2 -2.64 13.76 -19.29
N GLY A 3 -3.76 13.49 -19.91
CA GLY A 3 -5.03 13.79 -19.29
C GLY A 3 -5.54 12.71 -18.37
N LEU A 4 -4.66 11.80 -17.95
CA LEU A 4 -5.08 10.71 -17.11
C LEU A 4 -5.18 11.14 -15.65
N GLU A 5 -6.21 10.69 -15.00
CA GLU A 5 -6.40 10.90 -13.57
C GLU A 5 -6.51 9.54 -12.91
N ILE A 6 -5.94 9.45 -11.72
CA ILE A 6 -6.04 8.22 -10.93
C ILE A 6 -7.10 8.43 -9.87
N GLU A 7 -8.12 7.59 -9.92
CA GLU A 7 -9.20 7.62 -8.96
C GLU A 7 -9.18 6.35 -8.14
N ARG A 8 -9.44 6.49 -6.85
CA ARG A 8 -9.43 5.36 -5.94
C ARG A 8 -10.85 4.98 -5.61
N LYS A 9 -11.16 3.72 -5.85
CA LYS A 9 -12.46 3.19 -5.50
C LYS A 9 -12.28 1.82 -4.88
N PHE A 10 -12.95 1.62 -3.76
CA PHE A 10 -12.97 0.32 -3.12
C PHE A 10 -14.28 -0.35 -3.49
N LEU A 11 -14.16 -1.41 -4.27
CA LEU A 11 -15.33 -2.13 -4.73
C LEU A 11 -15.46 -3.43 -3.96
N VAL A 12 -16.68 -3.73 -3.56
CA VAL A 12 -16.98 -5.06 -3.06
C VAL A 12 -16.85 -6.01 -4.24
N LYS A 13 -16.14 -7.08 -4.04
CA LYS A 13 -15.87 -8.01 -5.12
C LYS A 13 -17.18 -8.64 -5.60
N LYS A 14 -17.53 -8.38 -6.83
CA LYS A 14 -18.77 -8.90 -7.42
C LYS A 14 -18.51 -9.77 -8.64
N GLY A 15 -17.28 -9.91 -9.04
CA GLY A 15 -16.92 -10.67 -10.20
C GLY A 15 -15.51 -10.33 -10.58
N ASP A 16 -15.06 -10.84 -11.71
CA ASP A 16 -13.67 -10.72 -12.09
C ASP A 16 -13.47 -9.89 -13.35
N ALA A 17 -14.49 -9.13 -13.76
CA ALA A 17 -14.36 -8.35 -14.99
C ALA A 17 -13.22 -7.35 -14.91
N TYR A 18 -12.99 -6.75 -13.73
CA TYR A 18 -11.91 -5.80 -13.58
C TYR A 18 -10.54 -6.44 -13.79
N LYS A 19 -10.41 -7.71 -13.47
CA LYS A 19 -9.13 -8.40 -13.65
C LYS A 19 -8.74 -8.50 -15.12
N SER A 20 -9.73 -8.78 -15.96
CA SER A 20 -9.49 -8.84 -17.40
C SER A 20 -9.27 -7.45 -17.99
N ALA A 21 -9.88 -6.44 -17.40
CA ALA A 21 -9.77 -5.08 -17.90
C ALA A 21 -8.54 -4.35 -17.38
N ALA A 22 -7.88 -4.90 -16.36
CA ALA A 22 -6.72 -4.24 -15.76
C ALA A 22 -5.54 -4.29 -16.70
N PHE A 23 -4.84 -3.17 -16.81
CA PHE A 23 -3.61 -3.14 -17.60
C PHE A 23 -2.38 -3.35 -16.73
N SER A 24 -2.57 -3.36 -15.41
CA SER A 24 -1.47 -3.56 -14.47
C SER A 24 -2.04 -4.04 -13.15
N SER A 25 -1.25 -4.82 -12.43
CA SER A 25 -1.62 -5.22 -11.08
C SER A 25 -0.36 -5.35 -10.25
N SER A 26 -0.50 -5.17 -8.94
CA SER A 26 0.61 -5.27 -8.00
C SER A 26 0.16 -5.94 -6.72
N HIS A 27 1.01 -6.81 -6.19
CA HIS A 27 0.77 -7.43 -4.89
C HIS A 27 1.39 -6.54 -3.83
N ILE A 28 0.59 -6.11 -2.86
CA ILE A 28 1.01 -5.18 -1.83
C ILE A 28 0.75 -5.80 -0.46
N GLN A 29 1.77 -5.76 0.39
CA GLN A 29 1.63 -6.09 1.79
C GLN A 29 2.15 -4.91 2.58
N GLN A 30 1.43 -4.54 3.64
CA GLN A 30 1.92 -3.45 4.46
C GLN A 30 1.41 -3.59 5.89
N GLY A 31 2.19 -3.06 6.81
CA GLY A 31 1.83 -3.05 8.20
C GLY A 31 2.61 -2.00 8.93
N TYR A 32 2.20 -1.76 10.18
CA TYR A 32 2.83 -0.76 11.04
C TYR A 32 3.43 -1.44 12.24
N ILE A 33 4.68 -1.09 12.53
CA ILE A 33 5.38 -1.58 13.71
C ILE A 33 5.16 -0.53 14.81
N PRO A 34 4.71 -0.94 16.01
CA PRO A 34 4.48 0.03 17.08
C PRO A 34 5.75 0.77 17.43
N ALA A 35 5.63 2.09 17.55
CA ALA A 35 6.76 2.93 17.94
C ALA A 35 6.19 4.16 18.64
N GLU A 36 6.88 4.59 19.68
CA GLU A 36 6.47 5.75 20.42
C GLU A 36 7.09 6.99 19.76
N GLY A 37 6.24 7.96 19.43
CA GLY A 37 6.71 9.19 18.84
C GLY A 37 7.06 9.11 17.37
N ALA A 38 6.74 8.00 16.71
CA ALA A 38 7.04 7.84 15.30
C ALA A 38 6.08 6.84 14.67
N THR A 39 5.98 6.91 13.37
CA THR A 39 5.21 5.94 12.59
C THR A 39 6.21 5.11 11.78
N VAL A 40 6.16 3.79 11.95
CA VAL A 40 7.05 2.88 11.25
C VAL A 40 6.20 1.98 10.37
N ARG A 41 6.39 2.05 9.08
CA ARG A 41 5.62 1.27 8.11
C ARG A 41 6.54 0.40 7.28
N VAL A 42 6.14 -0.85 7.10
CA VAL A 42 6.80 -1.77 6.19
C VAL A 42 5.84 -2.04 5.05
N ARG A 43 6.31 -1.91 3.83
CA ARG A 43 5.46 -2.10 2.67
C ARG A 43 6.21 -2.85 1.60
N THR A 44 5.56 -3.85 1.01
CA THR A 44 6.09 -4.51 -0.17
C THR A 44 5.20 -4.21 -1.36
N ARG A 45 5.80 -4.20 -2.52
CA ARG A 45 5.07 -4.07 -3.77
C ARG A 45 5.78 -4.96 -4.79
N ASP A 46 5.14 -6.06 -5.15
CA ASP A 46 5.71 -7.07 -6.02
C ASP A 46 7.05 -7.56 -5.46
N ASP A 47 8.16 -7.27 -6.10
CA ASP A 47 9.47 -7.75 -5.66
C ASP A 47 10.28 -6.67 -4.95
N LYS A 48 9.65 -5.56 -4.61
CA LYS A 48 10.32 -4.46 -3.93
C LYS A 48 9.73 -4.23 -2.56
N ALA A 49 10.55 -3.76 -1.64
CA ALA A 49 10.10 -3.52 -0.28
C ALA A 49 10.71 -2.23 0.24
N TYR A 50 9.97 -1.58 1.13
CA TYR A 50 10.38 -0.29 1.67
C TYR A 50 10.07 -0.20 3.16
N LEU A 51 11.00 0.43 3.87
CA LEU A 51 10.81 0.77 5.27
C LEU A 51 10.68 2.29 5.34
N THR A 52 9.56 2.76 5.89
CA THR A 52 9.29 4.18 6.01
C THR A 52 9.11 4.55 7.48
N ILE A 53 9.84 5.56 7.93
CA ILE A 53 9.73 6.04 9.29
C ILE A 53 9.41 7.53 9.23
N LYS A 54 8.32 7.92 9.87
CA LYS A 54 7.90 9.31 9.96
C LYS A 54 7.96 9.73 11.40
N GLY A 55 8.75 10.74 11.66
CA GLY A 55 8.94 11.23 13.02
C GLY A 55 7.76 12.07 13.48
N LYS A 56 7.84 12.48 14.73
CA LYS A 56 6.81 13.30 15.32
C LYS A 56 6.79 14.68 14.66
N SER A 57 5.59 15.19 14.45
CA SER A 57 5.44 16.53 13.89
C SER A 57 5.96 17.60 14.85
N VAL A 58 6.63 18.60 14.31
CA VAL A 58 7.12 19.74 15.07
C VAL A 58 6.60 21.00 14.39
N ASN A 59 6.82 22.14 15.05
CA ASN A 59 6.39 23.45 14.52
C ASN A 59 4.90 23.46 14.21
N GLY A 60 4.09 22.98 15.16
CA GLY A 60 2.65 22.97 14.99
C GLY A 60 2.17 22.00 13.91
N GLY A 61 2.95 20.99 13.63
CA GLY A 61 2.58 20.01 12.63
C GLY A 61 3.05 20.35 11.24
N MET A 62 3.80 21.43 11.08
CA MET A 62 4.24 21.85 9.75
C MET A 62 5.49 21.14 9.28
N THR A 63 6.23 20.52 10.18
CA THR A 63 7.48 19.87 9.86
C THR A 63 7.50 18.47 10.45
N ARG A 64 7.93 17.50 9.67
CA ARG A 64 8.02 16.13 10.11
C ARG A 64 9.20 15.48 9.41
N TYR A 65 10.07 14.84 10.19
CA TYR A 65 11.17 14.09 9.59
C TYR A 65 10.61 12.83 8.94
N GLU A 66 11.07 12.57 7.75
CA GLU A 66 10.63 11.39 7.00
C GLU A 66 11.87 10.65 6.49
N PHE A 67 11.88 9.35 6.71
CA PHE A 67 12.96 8.47 6.26
C PHE A 67 12.33 7.34 5.47
N GLU A 68 12.88 7.05 4.31
CA GLU A 68 12.42 5.91 3.53
C GLU A 68 13.63 5.23 2.90
N LYS A 69 13.66 3.92 2.99
CA LYS A 69 14.75 3.14 2.46
C LYS A 69 14.22 1.87 1.84
N GLU A 70 14.75 1.52 0.69
CA GLU A 70 14.42 0.24 0.08
C GLU A 70 15.15 -0.86 0.85
N ILE A 71 14.42 -1.93 1.17
CA ILE A 71 14.97 -3.07 1.90
C ILE A 71 14.73 -4.32 1.07
N THR A 72 15.34 -5.42 1.48
CA THR A 72 15.13 -6.68 0.77
C THR A 72 13.78 -7.28 1.13
N MET A 73 13.28 -8.14 0.26
CA MET A 73 12.02 -8.83 0.56
C MET A 73 12.15 -9.69 1.80
N ASP A 74 13.32 -10.29 2.01
CA ASP A 74 13.56 -11.10 3.21
C ASP A 74 13.45 -10.24 4.47
N GLU A 75 14.09 -9.07 4.44
CA GLU A 75 14.00 -8.15 5.57
C GLU A 75 12.55 -7.73 5.80
N ALA A 76 11.83 -7.45 4.73
CA ALA A 76 10.44 -7.02 4.84
C ALA A 76 9.57 -8.10 5.48
N GLN A 77 9.75 -9.36 5.09
CA GLN A 77 8.94 -10.43 5.65
C GLN A 77 9.18 -10.58 7.15
N HIS A 78 10.42 -10.43 7.57
CA HIS A 78 10.72 -10.48 9.01
C HIS A 78 10.09 -9.29 9.74
N LEU A 79 10.19 -8.10 9.16
CA LEU A 79 9.64 -6.91 9.80
C LEU A 79 8.11 -6.93 9.83
N LEU A 80 7.48 -7.50 8.82
CA LEU A 80 6.03 -7.60 8.82
C LEU A 80 5.51 -8.45 9.96
N GLN A 81 6.30 -9.39 10.45
CA GLN A 81 5.91 -10.21 11.59
C GLN A 81 5.85 -9.40 12.89
N LEU A 82 6.49 -8.25 12.92
CA LEU A 82 6.48 -7.39 14.10
C LEU A 82 5.30 -6.43 14.09
N CYS A 83 4.52 -6.41 13.02
CA CYS A 83 3.40 -5.47 12.91
C CYS A 83 2.25 -5.94 13.79
N LEU A 84 1.84 -5.08 14.72
CA LEU A 84 0.66 -5.33 15.53
C LEU A 84 -0.57 -4.83 14.79
N GLY A 85 -1.71 -5.45 15.03
CA GLY A 85 -2.93 -5.08 14.34
C GLY A 85 -3.08 -5.74 12.99
N GLY A 86 -2.12 -6.59 12.63
CA GLY A 86 -2.20 -7.34 11.39
C GLY A 86 -1.51 -6.68 10.22
N VAL A 87 -1.40 -7.43 9.16
CA VAL A 87 -0.77 -7.00 7.91
C VAL A 87 -1.86 -6.95 6.85
N ILE A 88 -1.90 -5.84 6.13
CA ILE A 88 -2.81 -5.73 4.99
C ILE A 88 -2.14 -6.43 3.81
N ASP A 89 -2.84 -7.38 3.22
CA ASP A 89 -2.35 -8.13 2.08
C ASP A 89 -3.38 -7.98 0.98
N LYS A 90 -2.98 -7.39 -0.13
CA LYS A 90 -3.94 -7.08 -1.19
C LYS A 90 -3.26 -7.08 -2.54
N ARG A 91 -4.08 -7.18 -3.58
CA ARG A 91 -3.61 -6.94 -4.95
C ARG A 91 -4.37 -5.75 -5.50
N ARG A 92 -3.61 -4.82 -6.02
CA ARG A 92 -4.17 -3.61 -6.62
C ARG A 92 -4.17 -3.75 -8.12
N TYR A 93 -5.33 -3.54 -8.71
CA TYR A 93 -5.50 -3.57 -10.16
C TYR A 93 -5.72 -2.16 -10.66
N LEU A 94 -5.07 -1.82 -11.75
CA LEU A 94 -5.28 -0.53 -12.39
C LEU A 94 -6.11 -0.76 -13.64
N VAL A 95 -7.27 -0.14 -13.66
CA VAL A 95 -8.23 -0.30 -14.75
C VAL A 95 -8.43 1.05 -15.41
N LYS A 96 -8.19 1.11 -16.71
CA LYS A 96 -8.37 2.35 -17.45
C LYS A 96 -9.77 2.40 -18.04
N SER A 97 -10.43 3.54 -17.85
CA SER A 97 -11.74 3.79 -18.43
C SER A 97 -11.76 5.22 -18.95
N GLY A 98 -11.74 5.36 -20.27
CA GLY A 98 -11.64 6.69 -20.86
C GLY A 98 -10.32 7.35 -20.47
N ASN A 99 -10.43 8.53 -19.87
CA ASN A 99 -9.26 9.27 -19.40
C ASN A 99 -8.98 9.04 -17.93
N HIS A 100 -9.65 8.06 -17.31
CA HIS A 100 -9.51 7.83 -15.88
C HIS A 100 -8.87 6.48 -15.63
N ILE A 101 -8.15 6.39 -14.51
CA ILE A 101 -7.58 5.14 -14.05
C ILE A 101 -8.16 4.88 -12.68
N PHE A 102 -8.77 3.70 -12.52
CA PHE A 102 -9.36 3.27 -11.27
C PHE A 102 -8.45 2.27 -10.59
N GLU A 103 -8.32 2.38 -9.28
CA GLU A 103 -7.61 1.41 -8.47
C GLU A 103 -8.63 0.50 -7.83
N VAL A 104 -8.54 -0.79 -8.11
CA VAL A 104 -9.41 -1.79 -7.53
C VAL A 104 -8.56 -2.70 -6.66
N ASP A 105 -8.83 -2.70 -5.36
CA ASP A 105 -8.06 -3.49 -4.42
C ASP A 105 -8.83 -4.75 -4.03
N GLU A 106 -8.14 -5.88 -4.15
CA GLU A 106 -8.68 -7.15 -3.70
C GLU A 106 -7.90 -7.56 -2.45
N PHE A 107 -8.58 -7.64 -1.32
CA PHE A 107 -7.95 -7.93 -0.04
C PHE A 107 -7.98 -9.42 0.26
N TYR A 108 -6.94 -9.90 0.93
CA TYR A 108 -6.80 -11.30 1.26
C TYR A 108 -6.77 -11.50 2.77
N GLY A 109 -6.94 -12.74 3.18
CA GLY A 109 -6.88 -13.10 4.58
C GLY A 109 -8.00 -12.45 5.37
N ASP A 110 -7.66 -11.92 6.53
CA ASP A 110 -8.66 -11.31 7.40
C ASP A 110 -9.21 -10.01 6.86
N ASN A 111 -8.62 -9.50 5.79
CA ASN A 111 -9.06 -8.28 5.16
C ASN A 111 -9.95 -8.53 3.96
N GLU A 112 -10.23 -9.77 3.70
CA GLU A 112 -11.10 -10.14 2.61
C GLU A 112 -12.52 -9.75 2.96
N GLY A 113 -13.14 -8.96 2.07
CA GLY A 113 -14.44 -8.44 2.42
C GLY A 113 -15.49 -8.61 1.39
#